data_fea48f364223a82ce4572f20a8bc13db
#
_entry.id   fea48f364223a82ce4572f20a8bc13db
#
_cell.length_a   1.000
_cell.length_b   1.000
_cell.length_c   1.000
_cell.angle_alpha   90.00
_cell.angle_beta   90.00
_cell.angle_gamma   90.00
#
_symmetry.space_group_name_H-M   'P 1'
#
loop_
_entity.id
_entity.type
_entity.pdbx_description
1 polymer ?
#
loop_
_entity_poly.entity_id
_entity_poly.type
_entity_poly.pdbx_seq_one_letter_code
_entity_poly.pdbx_strand_id
1 'polypeptide(L)'
;MFLLYPQQESESRTAMYFSERRAGMLTQEHIDFFHTHGYLIMRGLIGGRELAVLQEQADHVIAQGLAGQGKRHLYRSSADGRRTYWRSEEMWQRDPIFLAVTVNPDLLENIGQCMGQAFYPWNDSLVVKVAQAGATVDWHQDPPYDDPARERSYPVPNFTTDIYLDHSGPENGCLWALPGYHLVGHVDLDQRTTEELFEVSGAIPIEMEAGDVLFHPITLPHGSRASASPQQRRIFYVHYLAEEVFADAYSTSPKMRWGEEKRAQIRQMIEARRAEGWEVPTERQTLRLTDDGLVFVGTPTTPHAYWGECTATWSPERVTAMKQLVPLQKGSKRQGTGGA
;
A
#
# COMPACT_ATOMS: atom_id res chain seq x y z
N MET A 1 -19.82 15.53 -31.66
CA MET A 1 -19.26 14.43 -32.46
C MET A 1 -18.59 13.50 -31.45
N PHE A 2 -19.37 12.54 -30.96
CA PHE A 2 -18.92 11.56 -29.98
C PHE A 2 -18.03 10.56 -30.69
N LEU A 3 -16.76 10.53 -30.36
CA LEU A 3 -15.86 9.45 -30.75
C LEU A 3 -16.27 8.19 -30.00
N LEU A 4 -16.95 7.32 -30.70
CA LEU A 4 -17.22 5.94 -30.27
C LEU A 4 -15.87 5.23 -30.15
N TYR A 5 -15.46 4.92 -28.92
CA TYR A 5 -14.44 3.92 -28.67
C TYR A 5 -14.96 2.59 -29.23
N PRO A 6 -14.13 1.79 -29.94
CA PRO A 6 -14.49 0.43 -30.26
C PRO A 6 -14.82 -0.27 -28.94
N GLN A 7 -16.00 -0.84 -28.87
CA GLN A 7 -16.37 -1.77 -27.82
C GLN A 7 -15.38 -2.94 -27.91
N GLN A 8 -14.30 -2.88 -27.14
CA GLN A 8 -13.63 -4.10 -26.73
C GLN A 8 -14.63 -4.83 -25.85
N GLU A 9 -14.86 -6.08 -26.23
CA GLU A 9 -15.70 -7.04 -25.54
C GLU A 9 -15.55 -6.90 -24.04
N SER A 10 -16.63 -7.08 -23.32
CA SER A 10 -16.75 -7.02 -21.89
C SER A 10 -15.74 -7.97 -21.21
N GLU A 11 -14.48 -7.59 -21.17
CA GLU A 11 -13.60 -8.07 -20.12
C GLU A 11 -14.22 -7.55 -18.83
N SER A 12 -14.77 -8.48 -18.08
CA SER A 12 -15.43 -8.21 -16.81
C SER A 12 -14.55 -7.27 -16.02
N ARG A 13 -15.13 -6.20 -15.44
CA ARG A 13 -14.50 -5.25 -14.51
C ARG A 13 -14.03 -5.91 -13.21
N THR A 14 -13.68 -7.18 -13.29
CA THR A 14 -13.22 -8.00 -12.18
C THR A 14 -11.73 -7.84 -12.13
N ALA A 15 -11.22 -7.28 -11.04
CA ALA A 15 -9.80 -7.31 -10.72
C ALA A 15 -9.29 -8.74 -11.00
N MET A 16 -8.20 -8.88 -11.76
CA MET A 16 -7.62 -10.22 -11.99
C MET A 16 -7.13 -10.74 -10.66
N TYR A 17 -7.81 -11.75 -10.15
CA TYR A 17 -7.51 -12.42 -8.91
C TYR A 17 -6.55 -13.58 -9.18
N PHE A 18 -5.38 -13.51 -8.62
CA PHE A 18 -4.51 -14.68 -8.54
C PHE A 18 -4.79 -15.40 -7.24
N SER A 19 -5.53 -16.49 -7.31
CA SER A 19 -5.86 -17.31 -6.17
C SER A 19 -5.30 -18.70 -6.38
N GLU A 20 -4.20 -18.99 -5.72
CA GLU A 20 -3.95 -20.33 -5.23
C GLU A 20 -3.48 -20.27 -3.79
N ARG A 21 -4.20 -20.98 -2.91
CA ARG A 21 -3.81 -21.20 -1.52
C ARG A 21 -2.52 -22.03 -1.48
N ARG A 22 -1.41 -21.39 -1.63
CA ARG A 22 -0.11 -21.79 -1.09
C ARG A 22 0.76 -20.56 -1.04
N ALA A 23 1.35 -20.28 0.13
CA ALA A 23 2.54 -19.46 0.23
C ALA A 23 3.56 -19.97 -0.80
N GLY A 24 3.63 -19.30 -1.92
CA GLY A 24 4.48 -19.66 -3.05
C GLY A 24 5.06 -18.40 -3.65
N MET A 25 6.26 -18.55 -4.20
CA MET A 25 6.89 -17.44 -4.92
C MET A 25 5.98 -16.97 -6.06
N LEU A 26 5.94 -15.66 -6.26
CA LEU A 26 5.26 -15.05 -7.40
C LEU A 26 5.81 -15.62 -8.71
N THR A 27 4.93 -15.84 -9.67
CA THR A 27 5.36 -16.12 -11.04
C THR A 27 5.77 -14.82 -11.75
N GLN A 28 6.48 -14.93 -12.87
CA GLN A 28 6.81 -13.76 -13.68
C GLN A 28 5.54 -13.00 -14.11
N GLU A 29 4.46 -13.71 -14.41
CA GLU A 29 3.17 -13.11 -14.79
C GLU A 29 2.58 -12.25 -13.67
N HIS A 30 2.67 -12.68 -12.41
CA HIS A 30 2.25 -11.88 -11.26
C HIS A 30 3.06 -10.58 -11.14
N ILE A 31 4.35 -10.67 -11.34
CA ILE A 31 5.27 -9.53 -11.25
C ILE A 31 5.02 -8.57 -12.42
N ASP A 32 4.87 -9.08 -13.63
CA ASP A 32 4.54 -8.28 -14.81
C ASP A 32 3.18 -7.59 -14.64
N PHE A 33 2.20 -8.29 -14.06
CA PHE A 33 0.90 -7.71 -13.73
C PHE A 33 1.04 -6.56 -12.73
N PHE A 34 1.77 -6.78 -11.62
CA PHE A 34 2.01 -5.75 -10.62
C PHE A 34 2.66 -4.51 -11.23
N HIS A 35 3.71 -4.69 -12.01
CA HIS A 35 4.41 -3.58 -12.67
C HIS A 35 3.56 -2.87 -13.72
N THR A 36 2.70 -3.58 -14.42
CA THR A 36 1.84 -3.00 -15.46
C THR A 36 0.64 -2.27 -14.90
N HIS A 37 -0.01 -2.84 -13.89
CA HIS A 37 -1.28 -2.34 -13.36
C HIS A 37 -1.12 -1.55 -12.05
N GLY A 38 -0.03 -1.74 -11.32
CA GLY A 38 0.24 -1.04 -10.07
C GLY A 38 -0.52 -1.62 -8.88
N TYR A 39 -0.98 -2.84 -8.96
CA TYR A 39 -1.53 -3.55 -7.81
C TYR A 39 -1.39 -5.06 -7.99
N LEU A 40 -1.36 -5.77 -6.86
CA LEU A 40 -1.40 -7.23 -6.83
C LEU A 40 -2.14 -7.68 -5.57
N ILE A 41 -3.09 -8.60 -5.73
CA ILE A 41 -3.87 -9.15 -4.62
C ILE A 41 -3.36 -10.54 -4.29
N MET A 42 -2.88 -10.71 -3.06
CA MET A 42 -2.44 -11.99 -2.51
C MET A 42 -3.54 -12.54 -1.61
N ARG A 43 -4.28 -13.54 -2.11
CA ARG A 43 -5.41 -14.12 -1.39
C ARG A 43 -4.98 -14.97 -0.21
N GLY A 44 -5.53 -14.68 0.98
CA GLY A 44 -5.33 -15.46 2.19
C GLY A 44 -3.87 -15.57 2.65
N LEU A 45 -3.04 -14.56 2.33
CA LEU A 45 -1.62 -14.58 2.68
C LEU A 45 -1.40 -14.59 4.20
N ILE A 46 -2.21 -13.85 4.92
CA ILE A 46 -2.21 -13.85 6.39
C ILE A 46 -3.42 -14.67 6.85
N GLY A 47 -3.20 -15.73 7.58
CA GLY A 47 -4.30 -16.61 7.97
C GLY A 47 -4.15 -17.22 9.35
N GLY A 48 -5.10 -18.11 9.69
CA GLY A 48 -5.07 -18.88 10.92
C GLY A 48 -4.99 -18.03 12.18
N ARG A 49 -4.12 -18.44 13.11
CA ARG A 49 -3.93 -17.78 14.40
C ARG A 49 -3.33 -16.36 14.21
N GLU A 50 -2.47 -16.16 13.21
CA GLU A 50 -1.82 -14.87 12.97
C GLU A 50 -2.86 -13.78 12.67
N LEU A 51 -3.80 -14.07 11.76
CA LEU A 51 -4.91 -13.17 11.46
C LEU A 51 -5.82 -12.93 12.67
N ALA A 52 -6.18 -13.99 13.39
CA ALA A 52 -7.08 -13.88 14.55
C ALA A 52 -6.51 -12.97 15.66
N VAL A 53 -5.22 -13.13 15.97
CA VAL A 53 -4.57 -12.31 17.01
C VAL A 53 -4.41 -10.87 16.52
N LEU A 54 -4.08 -10.67 15.24
CA LEU A 54 -4.00 -9.32 14.66
C LEU A 54 -5.36 -8.61 14.70
N GLN A 55 -6.46 -9.32 14.41
CA GLN A 55 -7.82 -8.78 14.52
C GLN A 55 -8.16 -8.37 15.95
N GLU A 56 -7.82 -9.21 16.94
CA GLU A 56 -8.04 -8.93 18.36
C GLU A 56 -7.30 -7.68 18.83
N GLN A 57 -6.01 -7.56 18.50
CA GLN A 57 -5.21 -6.39 18.89
C GLN A 57 -5.65 -5.13 18.15
N ALA A 58 -6.09 -5.24 16.90
CA ALA A 58 -6.69 -4.13 16.18
C ALA A 58 -7.96 -3.60 16.88
N ASP A 59 -8.81 -4.49 17.39
CA ASP A 59 -10.01 -4.09 18.14
C ASP A 59 -9.67 -3.35 19.43
N HIS A 60 -8.64 -3.76 20.16
CA HIS A 60 -8.16 -3.03 21.33
C HIS A 60 -7.72 -1.60 20.99
N VAL A 61 -6.96 -1.44 19.90
CA VAL A 61 -6.51 -0.11 19.44
C VAL A 61 -7.68 0.75 18.97
N ILE A 62 -8.64 0.17 18.27
CA ILE A 62 -9.86 0.88 17.81
C ILE A 62 -10.68 1.35 19.01
N ALA A 63 -10.88 0.50 20.02
CA ALA A 63 -11.60 0.86 21.23
C ALA A 63 -10.96 2.08 21.94
N GLN A 64 -9.63 2.12 22.03
CA GLN A 64 -8.90 3.28 22.55
C GLN A 64 -9.13 4.53 21.68
N GLY A 65 -9.03 4.40 20.34
CA GLY A 65 -9.28 5.50 19.41
C GLY A 65 -10.71 6.05 19.52
N LEU A 66 -11.71 5.19 19.59
CA LEU A 66 -13.10 5.59 19.74
C LEU A 66 -13.36 6.27 21.10
N ALA A 67 -12.68 5.84 22.16
CA ALA A 67 -12.74 6.47 23.48
C ALA A 67 -11.92 7.78 23.56
N GLY A 68 -11.16 8.16 22.52
CA GLY A 68 -10.26 9.30 22.55
C GLY A 68 -9.08 9.13 23.50
N GLN A 69 -8.69 7.90 23.81
CA GLN A 69 -7.60 7.54 24.69
C GLN A 69 -6.31 7.26 23.93
N GLY A 70 -5.18 7.70 24.51
CA GLY A 70 -3.87 7.49 23.88
C GLY A 70 -3.50 8.58 22.88
N LYS A 71 -2.39 8.33 22.16
CA LYS A 71 -1.83 9.27 21.16
C LYS A 71 -1.91 8.68 19.75
N ARG A 72 -1.70 9.51 18.74
CA ARG A 72 -1.63 9.10 17.33
C ARG A 72 -2.92 8.41 16.82
N HIS A 73 -4.07 8.76 17.39
CA HIS A 73 -5.38 8.47 16.82
C HIS A 73 -5.85 9.67 16.00
N LEU A 74 -6.23 9.43 14.76
CA LEU A 74 -6.62 10.45 13.80
C LEU A 74 -8.13 10.38 13.56
N TYR A 75 -8.71 11.55 13.33
CA TYR A 75 -10.15 11.72 13.15
C TYR A 75 -10.42 12.58 11.93
N ARG A 76 -11.48 12.26 11.23
CA ARG A 76 -11.98 13.05 10.10
C ARG A 76 -13.42 13.46 10.33
N SER A 77 -13.89 14.45 9.57
CA SER A 77 -15.33 14.72 9.50
C SER A 77 -15.98 13.68 8.57
N SER A 78 -17.04 13.04 9.05
CA SER A 78 -17.92 12.22 8.22
C SER A 78 -18.78 13.10 7.31
N ALA A 79 -19.50 12.49 6.35
CA ALA A 79 -20.37 13.21 5.42
C ALA A 79 -21.46 14.07 6.13
N ASP A 80 -21.88 13.68 7.33
CA ASP A 80 -22.83 14.41 8.18
C ASP A 80 -22.17 15.43 9.12
N GLY A 81 -20.86 15.69 8.93
CA GLY A 81 -20.09 16.67 9.71
C GLY A 81 -19.64 16.19 11.09
N ARG A 82 -19.97 14.97 11.50
CA ARG A 82 -19.50 14.42 12.78
C ARG A 82 -18.03 14.02 12.69
N ARG A 83 -17.31 14.24 13.79
CA ARG A 83 -15.92 13.76 13.94
C ARG A 83 -15.95 12.24 14.12
N THR A 84 -15.33 11.50 13.19
CA THR A 84 -15.20 10.06 13.26
C THR A 84 -13.74 9.63 13.31
N TYR A 85 -13.48 8.57 14.07
CA TYR A 85 -12.17 7.91 14.10
C TYR A 85 -11.96 7.17 12.76
N TRP A 86 -10.73 7.25 12.23
CA TRP A 86 -10.44 6.60 10.96
C TRP A 86 -9.05 5.97 10.86
N ARG A 87 -8.09 6.34 11.72
CA ARG A 87 -6.71 5.85 11.62
C ARG A 87 -6.00 5.89 12.97
N SER A 88 -5.15 4.90 13.22
CA SER A 88 -4.10 4.95 14.23
C SER A 88 -2.75 4.76 13.59
N GLU A 89 -1.76 5.51 14.04
CA GLU A 89 -0.37 5.40 13.61
C GLU A 89 0.50 4.76 14.70
N GLU A 90 1.75 4.40 14.32
CA GLU A 90 2.74 3.85 15.22
C GLU A 90 2.25 2.55 15.90
N MET A 91 1.67 1.65 15.11
CA MET A 91 1.12 0.38 15.59
C MET A 91 2.21 -0.50 16.18
N TRP A 92 3.44 -0.44 15.63
CA TRP A 92 4.61 -1.17 16.15
C TRP A 92 4.97 -0.80 17.60
N GLN A 93 4.54 0.37 18.08
CA GLN A 93 4.76 0.82 19.47
C GLN A 93 3.61 0.44 20.40
N ARG A 94 2.51 -0.09 19.86
CA ARG A 94 1.30 -0.40 20.63
C ARG A 94 1.23 -1.83 21.11
N ASP A 95 1.57 -2.76 20.22
CA ASP A 95 1.55 -4.18 20.54
C ASP A 95 2.57 -4.95 19.68
N PRO A 96 3.29 -5.94 20.25
CA PRO A 96 4.27 -6.78 19.53
C PRO A 96 3.69 -7.52 18.32
N ILE A 97 2.40 -7.77 18.27
CA ILE A 97 1.73 -8.45 17.14
C ILE A 97 1.92 -7.69 15.83
N PHE A 98 1.83 -6.36 15.87
CA PHE A 98 2.04 -5.54 14.67
C PHE A 98 3.48 -5.61 14.18
N LEU A 99 4.45 -5.75 15.09
CA LEU A 99 5.85 -6.03 14.74
C LEU A 99 5.99 -7.40 14.09
N ALA A 100 5.40 -8.44 14.71
CA ALA A 100 5.51 -9.82 14.27
C ALA A 100 4.93 -10.04 12.88
N VAL A 101 3.76 -9.46 12.58
CA VAL A 101 3.10 -9.59 11.27
C VAL A 101 3.89 -8.88 10.16
N THR A 102 4.49 -7.74 10.46
CA THR A 102 5.31 -6.98 9.50
C THR A 102 6.43 -7.82 8.88
N VAL A 103 6.97 -8.79 9.61
CA VAL A 103 8.02 -9.69 9.10
C VAL A 103 7.53 -11.12 8.84
N ASN A 104 6.28 -11.27 8.43
CA ASN A 104 5.78 -12.55 7.94
C ASN A 104 6.62 -13.01 6.74
N PRO A 105 7.19 -14.24 6.75
CA PRO A 105 8.11 -14.70 5.70
C PRO A 105 7.48 -14.73 4.32
N ASP A 106 6.22 -15.15 4.21
CA ASP A 106 5.52 -15.19 2.92
C ASP A 106 5.32 -13.77 2.36
N LEU A 107 4.97 -12.83 3.24
CA LEU A 107 4.85 -11.40 2.88
C LEU A 107 6.20 -10.87 2.37
N LEU A 108 7.28 -11.08 3.11
CA LEU A 108 8.60 -10.58 2.76
C LEU A 108 9.19 -11.20 1.49
N GLU A 109 8.96 -12.49 1.24
CA GLU A 109 9.38 -13.14 0.00
C GLU A 109 8.71 -12.50 -1.22
N ASN A 110 7.41 -12.27 -1.15
CA ASN A 110 6.66 -11.65 -2.24
C ASN A 110 7.07 -10.17 -2.44
N ILE A 111 7.30 -9.42 -1.36
CA ILE A 111 7.85 -8.05 -1.44
C ILE A 111 9.22 -8.07 -2.12
N GLY A 112 10.11 -8.95 -1.68
CA GLY A 112 11.47 -9.05 -2.24
C GLY A 112 11.49 -9.38 -3.72
N GLN A 113 10.59 -10.25 -4.19
CA GLN A 113 10.44 -10.55 -5.61
C GLN A 113 9.98 -9.35 -6.44
N CYS A 114 8.99 -8.58 -5.94
CA CYS A 114 8.51 -7.38 -6.62
C CYS A 114 9.53 -6.25 -6.58
N MET A 115 10.28 -6.10 -5.49
CA MET A 115 11.24 -5.02 -5.30
C MET A 115 12.59 -5.29 -5.96
N GLY A 116 13.04 -6.55 -5.95
CA GLY A 116 14.28 -6.96 -6.62
C GLY A 116 15.57 -6.49 -5.96
N GLN A 117 15.51 -5.86 -4.78
CA GLN A 117 16.67 -5.38 -4.02
C GLN A 117 16.41 -5.41 -2.50
N ALA A 118 17.38 -4.99 -1.70
CA ALA A 118 17.21 -4.80 -0.26
C ALA A 118 16.13 -3.76 0.06
N PHE A 119 15.37 -3.98 1.12
CA PHE A 119 14.27 -3.12 1.52
C PHE A 119 14.08 -3.07 3.04
N TYR A 120 13.36 -2.05 3.50
CA TYR A 120 13.04 -1.84 4.90
C TYR A 120 11.56 -1.58 5.10
N PRO A 121 10.95 -2.08 6.18
CA PRO A 121 9.66 -1.57 6.65
C PRO A 121 9.85 -0.11 7.11
N TRP A 122 9.01 0.78 6.58
CA TRP A 122 9.18 2.23 6.79
C TRP A 122 8.28 2.78 7.89
N ASN A 123 6.99 2.66 7.69
CA ASN A 123 5.97 3.10 8.63
C ASN A 123 4.77 2.16 8.60
N ASP A 124 3.89 2.34 9.57
CA ASP A 124 2.73 1.50 9.75
C ASP A 124 1.53 2.29 10.25
N SER A 125 0.36 1.79 9.96
CA SER A 125 -0.88 2.31 10.54
C SER A 125 -2.03 1.31 10.46
N LEU A 126 -3.05 1.55 11.27
CA LEU A 126 -4.33 0.87 11.19
C LEU A 126 -5.37 1.84 10.64
N VAL A 127 -5.90 1.56 9.45
CA VAL A 127 -6.94 2.35 8.78
C VAL A 127 -8.29 1.68 8.97
N VAL A 128 -9.29 2.47 9.39
CA VAL A 128 -10.58 1.92 9.80
C VAL A 128 -11.74 2.68 9.16
N LYS A 129 -12.67 1.94 8.60
CA LYS A 129 -14.04 2.39 8.38
C LYS A 129 -14.88 1.92 9.55
N VAL A 130 -15.16 2.80 10.49
CA VAL A 130 -16.02 2.43 11.63
C VAL A 130 -17.44 2.16 11.16
N ALA A 131 -18.12 1.24 11.84
CA ALA A 131 -19.49 0.88 11.51
C ALA A 131 -20.39 2.13 11.45
N GLN A 132 -21.24 2.24 10.44
CA GLN A 132 -22.22 3.31 10.21
C GLN A 132 -21.64 4.73 10.02
N ALA A 133 -20.32 4.92 10.18
CA ALA A 133 -19.69 6.25 10.13
C ALA A 133 -18.29 6.22 9.49
N GLY A 134 -18.06 5.34 8.53
CA GLY A 134 -16.79 5.26 7.80
C GLY A 134 -16.54 6.53 6.97
N ALA A 135 -15.45 7.25 7.26
CA ALA A 135 -15.10 8.48 6.54
C ALA A 135 -14.61 8.18 5.12
N THR A 136 -14.81 9.11 4.20
CA THR A 136 -14.16 9.13 2.89
C THR A 136 -12.65 9.24 3.08
N VAL A 137 -11.89 8.52 2.27
CA VAL A 137 -10.47 8.79 2.05
C VAL A 137 -10.36 9.36 0.63
N ASP A 138 -10.00 10.63 0.55
CA ASP A 138 -9.89 11.33 -0.71
C ASP A 138 -8.85 10.64 -1.61
N TRP A 139 -9.04 10.75 -2.92
CA TRP A 139 -8.09 10.23 -3.87
C TRP A 139 -6.72 10.87 -3.69
N HIS A 140 -5.68 10.05 -3.61
CA HIS A 140 -4.30 10.48 -3.39
C HIS A 140 -3.32 9.47 -3.96
N GLN A 141 -2.09 9.88 -4.07
CA GLN A 141 -0.91 9.05 -4.19
C GLN A 141 -0.18 9.19 -2.87
N ASP A 142 0.32 8.11 -2.30
CA ASP A 142 1.00 8.15 -1.01
C ASP A 142 2.28 8.96 -1.10
N PRO A 143 2.46 9.97 -0.27
CA PRO A 143 3.70 10.73 -0.27
C PRO A 143 4.71 10.06 0.65
N PRO A 144 5.79 9.44 0.19
CA PRO A 144 6.96 9.34 1.04
C PRO A 144 7.84 10.57 0.89
N TYR A 145 7.66 11.33 -0.20
CA TYR A 145 8.57 12.41 -0.58
C TYR A 145 7.79 13.65 -0.97
N ASP A 146 8.34 14.79 -0.54
CA ASP A 146 7.81 16.09 -0.92
C ASP A 146 8.14 16.49 -2.37
N ASP A 147 8.95 15.69 -3.08
CA ASP A 147 9.37 15.97 -4.45
C ASP A 147 9.02 14.83 -5.42
N PRO A 148 7.93 15.00 -6.20
CA PRO A 148 7.54 14.05 -7.23
C PRO A 148 8.59 13.79 -8.33
N ALA A 149 9.46 14.77 -8.60
CA ALA A 149 10.50 14.60 -9.61
C ALA A 149 11.61 13.67 -9.10
N ARG A 150 11.86 13.69 -7.79
CA ARG A 150 12.85 12.85 -7.14
C ARG A 150 12.42 11.39 -7.13
N GLU A 151 11.16 11.12 -6.80
CA GLU A 151 10.60 9.77 -6.81
C GLU A 151 10.70 9.11 -8.20
N ARG A 152 10.48 9.87 -9.28
CA ARG A 152 10.59 9.37 -10.64
C ARG A 152 12.00 8.92 -11.04
N SER A 153 13.01 9.25 -10.25
CA SER A 153 14.40 8.82 -10.53
C SER A 153 14.72 7.43 -9.99
N TYR A 154 13.83 6.82 -9.21
CA TYR A 154 14.08 5.51 -8.65
C TYR A 154 13.61 4.38 -9.58
N PRO A 155 14.48 3.39 -9.85
CA PRO A 155 14.19 2.30 -10.77
C PRO A 155 13.30 1.21 -10.18
N VAL A 156 12.92 1.31 -8.90
CA VAL A 156 12.19 0.28 -8.18
C VAL A 156 10.96 0.84 -7.47
N PRO A 157 9.92 0.03 -7.32
CA PRO A 157 8.74 0.44 -6.62
C PRO A 157 9.01 0.52 -5.11
N ASN A 158 8.60 1.65 -4.53
CA ASN A 158 8.28 1.66 -3.12
C ASN A 158 6.81 1.36 -3.00
N PHE A 159 6.44 0.44 -2.15
CA PHE A 159 5.06 0.06 -2.11
C PHE A 159 4.55 -0.26 -0.71
N THR A 160 3.26 -0.24 -0.65
CA THR A 160 2.45 -0.51 0.51
C THR A 160 1.93 -1.92 0.46
N THR A 161 1.81 -2.53 1.61
CA THR A 161 1.08 -3.76 1.80
C THR A 161 -0.10 -3.48 2.73
N ASP A 162 -1.30 -3.63 2.21
CA ASP A 162 -2.54 -3.48 2.95
C ASP A 162 -3.04 -4.85 3.37
N ILE A 163 -2.88 -5.19 4.64
CA ILE A 163 -3.37 -6.45 5.22
C ILE A 163 -4.81 -6.25 5.65
N TYR A 164 -5.74 -6.89 4.97
CA TYR A 164 -7.15 -6.77 5.25
C TYR A 164 -7.56 -7.67 6.41
N LEU A 165 -8.17 -7.08 7.42
CA LEU A 165 -8.64 -7.80 8.60
C LEU A 165 -10.12 -8.21 8.50
N ASP A 166 -10.82 -7.65 7.53
CA ASP A 166 -12.24 -7.87 7.27
C ASP A 166 -12.50 -7.97 5.78
N HIS A 167 -13.66 -8.46 5.41
CA HIS A 167 -14.21 -8.29 4.08
C HIS A 167 -14.27 -6.81 3.70
N SER A 168 -13.93 -6.49 2.46
CA SER A 168 -13.91 -5.14 1.93
C SER A 168 -14.47 -5.14 0.50
N GLY A 169 -15.65 -4.57 0.33
CA GLY A 169 -16.34 -4.41 -0.94
C GLY A 169 -16.91 -3.01 -1.13
N PRO A 170 -17.53 -2.73 -2.27
CA PRO A 170 -18.16 -1.42 -2.53
C PRO A 170 -19.19 -1.02 -1.48
N GLU A 171 -19.88 -1.99 -0.89
CA GLU A 171 -20.94 -1.79 0.11
C GLU A 171 -20.40 -1.31 1.47
N ASN A 172 -19.12 -1.56 1.78
CA ASN A 172 -18.50 -1.12 3.04
C ASN A 172 -17.30 -0.19 2.84
N GLY A 173 -17.19 0.41 1.64
CA GLY A 173 -16.21 1.43 1.32
C GLY A 173 -14.81 0.87 1.04
N CYS A 174 -14.71 -0.12 0.15
CA CYS A 174 -13.45 -0.67 -0.31
C CYS A 174 -12.53 0.42 -0.91
N LEU A 175 -11.27 0.08 -1.05
CA LEU A 175 -10.32 0.87 -1.81
C LEU A 175 -10.70 0.85 -3.30
N TRP A 176 -10.59 1.99 -3.96
CA TRP A 176 -10.64 2.14 -5.40
C TRP A 176 -9.29 2.58 -5.91
N ALA A 177 -8.90 2.12 -7.07
CA ALA A 177 -7.62 2.42 -7.70
C ALA A 177 -7.79 2.84 -9.15
N LEU A 178 -6.77 3.54 -9.67
CA LEU A 178 -6.60 3.85 -11.10
C LEU A 178 -5.41 3.03 -11.63
N PRO A 179 -5.61 1.79 -12.09
CA PRO A 179 -4.55 0.91 -12.56
C PRO A 179 -3.72 1.54 -13.69
N GLY A 180 -2.39 1.41 -13.57
CA GLY A 180 -1.44 1.92 -14.56
C GLY A 180 -1.06 3.39 -14.38
N TYR A 181 -1.83 4.17 -13.62
CA TYR A 181 -1.52 5.60 -13.40
C TYR A 181 -0.25 5.82 -12.57
N HIS A 182 0.21 4.85 -11.80
CA HIS A 182 1.50 4.87 -11.12
C HIS A 182 2.67 5.05 -12.10
N LEU A 183 2.50 4.69 -13.38
CA LEU A 183 3.52 4.78 -14.43
C LEU A 183 3.54 6.16 -15.13
N VAL A 184 2.51 6.96 -14.97
CA VAL A 184 2.42 8.27 -15.65
C VAL A 184 2.90 9.43 -14.78
N GLY A 185 3.24 9.20 -13.55
CA GLY A 185 3.75 10.20 -12.61
C GLY A 185 2.71 10.70 -11.63
N HIS A 186 3.02 11.82 -10.96
CA HIS A 186 2.05 12.47 -10.10
C HIS A 186 0.90 13.06 -10.91
N VAL A 187 -0.29 12.64 -10.57
CA VAL A 187 -1.52 13.10 -11.21
C VAL A 187 -2.13 14.25 -10.43
N ASP A 188 -2.72 15.20 -11.15
CA ASP A 188 -3.41 16.33 -10.55
C ASP A 188 -4.84 15.91 -10.18
N LEU A 189 -4.97 15.36 -8.98
CA LEU A 189 -6.24 14.88 -8.44
C LEU A 189 -7.15 16.03 -7.98
N ASP A 190 -6.62 17.23 -7.80
CA ASP A 190 -7.38 18.41 -7.35
C ASP A 190 -8.27 19.01 -8.44
N GLN A 191 -8.08 18.61 -9.69
CA GLN A 191 -8.90 19.07 -10.82
C GLN A 191 -10.31 18.47 -10.85
N ARG A 192 -10.58 17.49 -10.02
CA ARG A 192 -11.85 16.78 -9.92
C ARG A 192 -12.24 16.61 -8.46
N THR A 193 -13.53 16.53 -8.22
CA THR A 193 -14.01 16.13 -6.90
C THR A 193 -13.70 14.65 -6.65
N THR A 194 -13.60 14.26 -5.40
CA THR A 194 -13.42 12.86 -5.00
C THR A 194 -14.47 11.95 -5.65
N GLU A 195 -15.73 12.37 -5.71
CA GLU A 195 -16.81 11.58 -6.32
C GLU A 195 -16.64 11.43 -7.84
N GLU A 196 -16.25 12.48 -8.55
CA GLU A 196 -15.97 12.39 -9.99
C GLU A 196 -14.84 11.43 -10.31
N LEU A 197 -13.83 11.33 -9.43
CA LEU A 197 -12.73 10.40 -9.63
C LEU A 197 -13.14 8.93 -9.51
N PHE A 198 -14.15 8.59 -8.71
CA PHE A 198 -14.72 7.25 -8.67
C PHE A 198 -15.46 6.86 -9.95
N GLU A 199 -15.89 7.84 -10.74
CA GLU A 199 -16.60 7.63 -12.01
C GLU A 199 -15.65 7.71 -13.23
N VAL A 200 -14.37 7.97 -13.03
CA VAL A 200 -13.38 7.97 -14.12
C VAL A 200 -13.30 6.59 -14.76
N SER A 201 -13.32 6.57 -16.08
CA SER A 201 -13.15 5.32 -16.83
C SER A 201 -11.83 4.63 -16.45
N GLY A 202 -11.93 3.40 -16.02
CA GLY A 202 -10.79 2.61 -15.56
C GLY A 202 -10.55 2.64 -14.04
N ALA A 203 -11.27 3.45 -13.28
CA ALA A 203 -11.31 3.30 -11.83
C ALA A 203 -11.99 1.98 -11.46
N ILE A 204 -11.35 1.19 -10.62
CA ILE A 204 -11.85 -0.13 -10.20
C ILE A 204 -11.95 -0.24 -8.69
N PRO A 205 -12.98 -0.92 -8.16
CA PRO A 205 -13.01 -1.32 -6.76
C PRO A 205 -12.03 -2.47 -6.53
N ILE A 206 -11.34 -2.44 -5.41
CA ILE A 206 -10.47 -3.52 -4.94
C ILE A 206 -11.23 -4.28 -3.85
N GLU A 207 -11.76 -5.45 -4.23
CA GLU A 207 -12.51 -6.30 -3.31
C GLU A 207 -11.59 -7.29 -2.63
N MET A 208 -11.67 -7.38 -1.29
CA MET A 208 -10.76 -8.14 -0.46
C MET A 208 -11.52 -8.93 0.59
N GLU A 209 -10.95 -10.06 1.01
CA GLU A 209 -11.40 -10.85 2.12
C GLU A 209 -10.41 -10.75 3.30
N ALA A 210 -10.85 -11.14 4.49
CA ALA A 210 -9.99 -11.16 5.66
C ALA A 210 -8.78 -12.08 5.44
N GLY A 211 -7.58 -11.56 5.67
CA GLY A 211 -6.31 -12.25 5.43
C GLY A 211 -5.70 -12.01 4.05
N ASP A 212 -6.43 -11.39 3.13
CA ASP A 212 -5.86 -10.94 1.87
C ASP A 212 -4.88 -9.78 2.08
N VAL A 213 -3.91 -9.67 1.20
CA VAL A 213 -2.97 -8.54 1.20
C VAL A 213 -2.95 -7.91 -0.18
N LEU A 214 -3.18 -6.60 -0.23
CA LEU A 214 -3.01 -5.79 -1.42
C LEU A 214 -1.59 -5.21 -1.44
N PHE A 215 -0.86 -5.43 -2.51
CA PHE A 215 0.37 -4.74 -2.83
C PHE A 215 0.06 -3.61 -3.80
N HIS A 216 0.48 -2.40 -3.52
CA HIS A 216 0.42 -1.30 -4.46
C HIS A 216 1.59 -0.33 -4.29
N PRO A 217 2.15 0.21 -5.40
CA PRO A 217 3.15 1.28 -5.29
C PRO A 217 2.50 2.51 -4.66
N ILE A 218 3.32 3.25 -3.95
CA ILE A 218 2.92 4.53 -3.34
C ILE A 218 2.37 5.53 -4.36
N THR A 219 2.76 5.37 -5.61
CA THR A 219 2.36 6.24 -6.73
C THR A 219 1.06 5.83 -7.39
N LEU A 220 0.44 4.72 -6.98
CA LEU A 220 -0.86 4.35 -7.49
C LEU A 220 -1.94 5.30 -6.93
N PRO A 221 -2.65 6.07 -7.77
CA PRO A 221 -3.77 6.86 -7.29
C PRO A 221 -4.87 5.96 -6.75
N HIS A 222 -5.27 6.22 -5.50
CA HIS A 222 -6.30 5.45 -4.83
C HIS A 222 -7.11 6.29 -3.85
N GLY A 223 -8.25 5.77 -3.46
CA GLY A 223 -9.15 6.43 -2.51
C GLY A 223 -10.24 5.47 -2.05
N SER A 224 -11.11 5.89 -1.15
CA SER A 224 -12.25 5.06 -0.73
C SER A 224 -13.45 5.91 -0.36
N ARG A 225 -14.63 5.48 -0.79
CA ARG A 225 -15.90 6.15 -0.46
C ARG A 225 -16.21 6.08 1.03
N ALA A 226 -17.01 7.01 1.52
CA ALA A 226 -17.64 6.88 2.83
C ALA A 226 -18.43 5.57 2.92
N SER A 227 -18.60 5.06 4.14
CA SER A 227 -19.40 3.87 4.38
C SER A 227 -20.41 4.08 5.49
N ALA A 228 -21.65 3.73 5.21
CA ALA A 228 -22.72 3.61 6.17
C ALA A 228 -23.03 2.15 6.56
N SER A 229 -22.18 1.22 6.13
CA SER A 229 -22.30 -0.21 6.46
C SER A 229 -22.35 -0.42 7.97
N PRO A 230 -23.17 -1.35 8.46
CA PRO A 230 -23.15 -1.75 9.87
C PRO A 230 -21.89 -2.52 10.25
N GLN A 231 -21.09 -2.94 9.26
CA GLN A 231 -19.84 -3.65 9.46
C GLN A 231 -18.68 -2.67 9.41
N GLN A 232 -17.72 -2.82 10.32
CA GLN A 232 -16.45 -2.13 10.23
C GLN A 232 -15.55 -2.78 9.15
N ARG A 233 -14.56 -2.01 8.67
CA ARG A 233 -13.52 -2.50 7.78
C ARG A 233 -12.18 -2.00 8.27
N ARG A 234 -11.27 -2.92 8.57
CA ARG A 234 -9.95 -2.67 9.14
C ARG A 234 -8.86 -3.10 8.17
N ILE A 235 -7.85 -2.28 8.04
CA ILE A 235 -6.65 -2.58 7.25
C ILE A 235 -5.43 -2.25 8.11
N PHE A 236 -4.55 -3.23 8.31
CA PHE A 236 -3.22 -2.97 8.83
C PHE A 236 -2.27 -2.72 7.66
N TYR A 237 -1.78 -1.53 7.59
CA TYR A 237 -1.00 -0.99 6.50
C TYR A 237 0.47 -0.93 6.89
N VAL A 238 1.37 -1.44 6.03
CA VAL A 238 2.82 -1.33 6.19
C VAL A 238 3.46 -0.88 4.89
N HIS A 239 4.28 0.13 5.00
CA HIS A 239 5.04 0.70 3.90
C HIS A 239 6.46 0.14 3.88
N TYR A 240 6.92 -0.29 2.71
CA TYR A 240 8.28 -0.78 2.51
C TYR A 240 9.01 0.07 1.48
N LEU A 241 10.23 0.46 1.82
CA LEU A 241 11.10 1.23 0.96
C LEU A 241 12.31 0.41 0.53
N ALA A 242 12.68 0.54 -0.73
CA ALA A 242 13.95 0.05 -1.23
C ALA A 242 15.13 0.76 -0.56
N GLU A 243 16.24 0.06 -0.37
CA GLU A 243 17.43 0.59 0.31
C GLU A 243 17.94 1.87 -0.32
N GLU A 244 18.02 1.94 -1.65
CA GLU A 244 18.52 3.14 -2.34
C GLU A 244 17.63 4.36 -2.11
N VAL A 245 16.31 4.16 -2.05
CA VAL A 245 15.34 5.22 -1.76
C VAL A 245 15.49 5.68 -0.32
N PHE A 246 15.61 4.72 0.59
CA PHE A 246 15.86 4.99 1.99
C PHE A 246 17.14 5.80 2.20
N ALA A 247 18.22 5.40 1.53
CA ALA A 247 19.50 6.07 1.61
C ALA A 247 19.47 7.51 1.08
N ASP A 248 18.73 7.75 0.00
CA ASP A 248 18.62 9.08 -0.60
C ASP A 248 17.63 10.00 0.14
N ALA A 249 16.49 9.49 0.57
CA ALA A 249 15.50 10.26 1.33
C ALA A 249 16.10 10.86 2.62
N TYR A 250 17.10 10.18 3.19
CA TYR A 250 17.78 10.59 4.42
C TYR A 250 19.25 10.98 4.22
N SER A 251 19.62 11.43 3.03
CA SER A 251 20.98 11.86 2.72
C SER A 251 21.49 13.00 3.62
N THR A 252 20.62 13.71 4.29
CA THR A 252 20.95 14.73 5.29
C THR A 252 21.20 14.15 6.69
N SER A 253 20.87 12.88 6.93
CA SER A 253 21.11 12.16 8.17
C SER A 253 22.29 11.20 7.99
N PRO A 254 23.10 10.93 9.02
CA PRO A 254 24.15 9.92 8.91
C PRO A 254 23.54 8.57 8.52
N LYS A 255 23.79 8.11 7.31
CA LYS A 255 23.25 6.86 6.74
C LYS A 255 23.36 5.66 7.69
N MET A 256 24.50 5.57 8.41
CA MET A 256 24.78 4.48 9.33
C MET A 256 23.79 4.43 10.51
N ARG A 257 23.42 5.56 11.07
CA ARG A 257 22.53 5.60 12.24
C ARG A 257 21.13 5.08 11.91
N TRP A 258 20.55 5.54 10.80
CA TRP A 258 19.23 5.08 10.38
C TRP A 258 19.20 3.60 9.99
N GLY A 259 20.19 3.14 9.27
CA GLY A 259 20.33 1.72 8.95
C GLY A 259 20.44 0.85 10.19
N GLU A 260 21.22 1.26 11.18
CA GLU A 260 21.37 0.54 12.45
C GLU A 260 20.07 0.54 13.26
N GLU A 261 19.36 1.66 13.36
CA GLU A 261 18.08 1.76 14.06
C GLU A 261 17.03 0.88 13.39
N LYS A 262 16.96 0.88 12.06
CA LYS A 262 16.02 0.02 11.31
C LYS A 262 16.36 -1.46 11.42
N ARG A 263 17.64 -1.83 11.34
CA ARG A 263 18.07 -3.21 11.58
C ARG A 263 17.75 -3.68 12.99
N ALA A 264 17.94 -2.81 13.98
CA ALA A 264 17.55 -3.10 15.35
C ALA A 264 16.03 -3.30 15.47
N GLN A 265 15.24 -2.46 14.81
CA GLN A 265 13.79 -2.60 14.76
C GLN A 265 13.36 -3.91 14.08
N ILE A 266 13.99 -4.29 12.97
CA ILE A 266 13.70 -5.57 12.29
C ILE A 266 14.04 -6.76 13.20
N ARG A 267 15.13 -6.68 13.96
CA ARG A 267 15.44 -7.73 14.96
C ARG A 267 14.35 -7.82 16.01
N GLN A 268 13.83 -6.70 16.50
CA GLN A 268 12.68 -6.69 17.43
C GLN A 268 11.44 -7.32 16.79
N MET A 269 11.17 -7.04 15.51
CA MET A 269 10.08 -7.68 14.76
C MET A 269 10.25 -9.19 14.69
N ILE A 270 11.46 -9.66 14.40
CA ILE A 270 11.79 -11.09 14.35
C ILE A 270 11.62 -11.73 15.75
N GLU A 271 12.08 -11.09 16.81
CA GLU A 271 11.91 -11.59 18.17
C GLU A 271 10.43 -11.63 18.59
N ALA A 272 9.65 -10.61 18.26
CA ALA A 272 8.22 -10.60 18.50
C ALA A 272 7.53 -11.78 17.80
N ARG A 273 7.88 -12.06 16.54
CA ARG A 273 7.35 -13.19 15.78
C ARG A 273 7.75 -14.54 16.40
N ARG A 274 9.01 -14.66 16.81
CA ARG A 274 9.50 -15.87 17.52
C ARG A 274 8.78 -16.11 18.83
N ALA A 275 8.46 -15.06 19.58
CA ALA A 275 7.72 -15.16 20.84
C ALA A 275 6.32 -15.75 20.64
N GLU A 276 5.69 -15.53 19.49
CA GLU A 276 4.42 -16.14 19.10
C GLU A 276 4.55 -17.60 18.64
N GLY A 277 5.78 -18.12 18.49
CA GLY A 277 6.04 -19.43 17.94
C GLY A 277 5.80 -19.52 16.42
N TRP A 278 5.83 -18.42 15.71
CA TRP A 278 5.68 -18.35 14.27
C TRP A 278 7.03 -18.45 13.56
N GLU A 279 7.01 -18.99 12.33
CA GLU A 279 8.19 -19.03 11.47
C GLU A 279 8.79 -17.63 11.31
N VAL A 280 10.11 -17.50 11.46
CA VAL A 280 10.80 -16.22 11.28
C VAL A 280 11.52 -16.16 9.94
N PRO A 281 11.70 -14.95 9.35
CA PRO A 281 12.32 -14.80 8.03
C PRO A 281 13.70 -15.45 7.92
N THR A 282 14.48 -15.44 8.98
CA THR A 282 15.83 -16.00 9.01
C THR A 282 15.89 -17.54 8.94
N GLU A 283 14.75 -18.22 9.04
CA GLU A 283 14.63 -19.67 8.84
C GLU A 283 14.43 -20.02 7.36
N ARG A 284 14.08 -19.02 6.52
CA ARG A 284 13.95 -19.17 5.07
C ARG A 284 15.28 -18.98 4.37
N GLN A 285 15.59 -19.86 3.40
CA GLN A 285 16.81 -19.72 2.60
C GLN A 285 16.74 -18.52 1.63
N THR A 286 15.53 -18.07 1.32
CA THR A 286 15.27 -16.99 0.38
C THR A 286 15.28 -15.61 1.01
N LEU A 287 15.34 -15.51 2.34
CA LEU A 287 15.33 -14.25 3.07
C LEU A 287 16.54 -14.13 3.98
N ARG A 288 17.22 -12.99 3.92
CA ARG A 288 18.34 -12.66 4.80
C ARG A 288 18.23 -11.26 5.35
N LEU A 289 18.62 -11.10 6.59
CA LEU A 289 18.92 -9.81 7.17
C LEU A 289 20.42 -9.58 7.02
N THR A 290 20.79 -8.59 6.23
CA THR A 290 22.17 -8.17 5.97
C THR A 290 22.41 -6.76 6.50
N ASP A 291 23.58 -6.22 6.25
CA ASP A 291 23.87 -4.81 6.54
C ASP A 291 23.06 -3.85 5.65
N ASP A 292 22.61 -4.34 4.50
CA ASP A 292 21.79 -3.61 3.54
C ASP A 292 20.26 -3.83 3.79
N GLY A 293 19.86 -4.41 4.90
CA GLY A 293 18.46 -4.64 5.26
C GLY A 293 17.94 -6.04 4.99
N LEU A 294 16.64 -6.15 4.75
CA LEU A 294 16.00 -7.40 4.34
C LEU A 294 16.30 -7.65 2.86
N VAL A 295 16.84 -8.81 2.55
CA VAL A 295 17.22 -9.19 1.19
C VAL A 295 16.52 -10.48 0.80
N PHE A 296 15.83 -10.45 -0.34
CA PHE A 296 15.37 -11.64 -1.01
C PHE A 296 16.51 -12.21 -1.86
N VAL A 297 16.91 -13.47 -1.59
CA VAL A 297 18.05 -14.14 -2.25
C VAL A 297 17.65 -15.20 -3.26
N GLY A 298 16.38 -15.33 -3.58
CA GLY A 298 15.89 -16.15 -4.70
C GLY A 298 16.36 -15.62 -6.05
N THR A 299 15.97 -16.26 -7.14
CA THR A 299 16.19 -15.69 -8.46
C THR A 299 15.32 -14.43 -8.59
N PRO A 300 15.89 -13.22 -8.53
CA PRO A 300 15.10 -12.02 -8.74
C PRO A 300 14.56 -12.09 -10.15
N THR A 301 13.26 -11.96 -10.28
CA THR A 301 12.68 -11.59 -11.55
C THR A 301 13.19 -10.20 -11.86
N THR A 302 13.63 -9.98 -13.09
CA THR A 302 14.20 -8.69 -13.48
C THR A 302 13.17 -7.60 -13.16
N PRO A 303 13.46 -6.66 -12.25
CA PRO A 303 12.55 -5.56 -12.02
C PRO A 303 12.35 -4.83 -13.33
N HIS A 304 11.11 -4.62 -13.73
CA HIS A 304 10.85 -3.69 -14.83
C HIS A 304 11.25 -2.30 -14.37
N ALA A 305 12.00 -1.59 -15.21
CA ALA A 305 12.34 -0.20 -14.92
C ALA A 305 11.03 0.59 -14.71
N TYR A 306 10.90 1.12 -13.54
CA TYR A 306 9.83 2.03 -13.19
C TYR A 306 10.06 3.35 -13.94
N TRP A 307 9.02 4.01 -14.38
CA TRP A 307 9.08 5.34 -14.99
C TRP A 307 9.86 5.47 -16.32
N GLY A 308 9.28 5.17 -17.38
CA GLY A 308 9.79 5.40 -18.72
C GLY A 308 9.90 4.13 -19.56
N GLU A 309 10.35 3.02 -19.02
CA GLU A 309 10.37 1.75 -19.74
C GLU A 309 9.03 1.02 -19.70
N CYS A 310 8.26 1.14 -18.62
CA CYS A 310 6.91 0.58 -18.58
C CYS A 310 5.93 1.32 -19.48
N THR A 311 6.22 2.52 -19.91
CA THR A 311 5.46 3.16 -21.00
C THR A 311 5.63 2.43 -22.33
N ALA A 312 6.62 1.55 -22.45
CA ALA A 312 6.76 0.66 -23.62
C ALA A 312 5.69 -0.44 -23.70
N THR A 313 5.07 -0.80 -22.57
CA THR A 313 3.94 -1.75 -22.53
C THR A 313 2.61 -1.10 -22.84
N TRP A 314 2.53 0.23 -22.83
CA TRP A 314 1.32 0.99 -23.08
C TRP A 314 1.50 1.85 -24.33
N SER A 315 0.53 1.79 -25.22
CA SER A 315 0.64 2.60 -26.44
C SER A 315 0.70 4.09 -26.08
N PRO A 316 1.41 4.92 -26.85
CA PRO A 316 1.45 6.37 -26.65
C PRO A 316 0.05 7.01 -26.61
N GLU A 317 -0.92 6.44 -27.37
CA GLU A 317 -2.31 6.88 -27.39
C GLU A 317 -2.98 6.63 -26.04
N ARG A 318 -2.75 5.45 -25.42
CA ARG A 318 -3.28 5.12 -24.10
C ARG A 318 -2.73 6.04 -23.03
N VAL A 319 -1.41 6.26 -23.00
CA VAL A 319 -0.78 7.22 -22.07
C VAL A 319 -1.34 8.63 -22.27
N THR A 320 -1.53 9.05 -23.50
CA THR A 320 -2.13 10.36 -23.80
C THR A 320 -3.57 10.45 -23.32
N ALA A 321 -4.37 9.41 -23.52
CA ALA A 321 -5.75 9.35 -23.03
C ALA A 321 -5.82 9.38 -21.49
N MET A 322 -4.95 8.65 -20.81
CA MET A 322 -4.85 8.68 -19.34
C MET A 322 -4.52 10.08 -18.82
N LYS A 323 -3.56 10.78 -19.43
CA LYS A 323 -3.19 12.16 -19.07
C LYS A 323 -4.31 13.17 -19.33
N GLN A 324 -5.21 12.88 -20.27
CA GLN A 324 -6.40 13.70 -20.52
C GLN A 324 -7.50 13.43 -19.50
N LEU A 325 -7.64 12.19 -19.03
CA LEU A 325 -8.65 11.83 -18.03
C LEU A 325 -8.29 12.36 -16.65
N VAL A 326 -7.03 12.22 -16.26
CA VAL A 326 -6.49 12.76 -15.00
C VAL A 326 -5.15 13.43 -15.33
N PRO A 327 -5.14 14.76 -15.51
CA PRO A 327 -3.95 15.51 -15.89
C PRO A 327 -2.79 15.31 -14.90
N LEU A 328 -1.56 15.38 -15.40
CA LEU A 328 -0.38 15.36 -14.54
C LEU A 328 -0.24 16.68 -13.78
N GLN A 329 0.16 16.58 -12.53
CA GLN A 329 0.48 17.73 -11.71
C GLN A 329 1.64 18.52 -12.34
N LYS A 330 1.40 19.77 -12.72
CA LYS A 330 2.47 20.67 -13.14
C LYS A 330 3.22 21.06 -11.88
N GLY A 331 4.51 20.75 -11.79
CA GLY A 331 5.35 20.98 -10.62
C GLY A 331 5.01 22.28 -9.89
N SER A 332 4.26 22.19 -8.83
CA SER A 332 3.94 23.33 -7.98
C SER A 332 5.12 23.55 -7.03
N LYS A 333 5.71 24.71 -7.09
CA LYS A 333 6.50 25.20 -5.96
C LYS A 333 5.53 25.30 -4.79
N ARG A 334 5.60 24.38 -3.82
CA ARG A 334 4.92 24.58 -2.54
C ARG A 334 5.40 25.91 -1.98
N GLN A 335 4.51 26.88 -1.91
CA GLN A 335 4.71 28.03 -1.02
C GLN A 335 4.71 27.45 0.39
N GLY A 336 5.85 27.53 1.06
CA GLY A 336 5.98 27.13 2.46
C GLY A 336 4.98 27.92 3.28
N THR A 337 3.93 27.28 3.73
CA THR A 337 3.14 27.80 4.85
C THR A 337 3.97 27.60 6.11
N GLY A 338 4.85 28.55 6.37
CA GLY A 338 5.35 28.79 7.71
C GLY A 338 4.15 29.21 8.55
N GLY A 339 3.78 28.40 9.49
CA GLY A 339 2.76 28.67 10.49
C GLY A 339 3.25 28.18 11.84
N ALA A 340 3.42 29.11 12.73
CA ALA A 340 3.88 29.02 14.12
C ALA A 340 3.14 27.94 14.94
#